data_2b6678a4894d42c5f2cb8487b97af6f2
#
_entry.id   2b6678a4894d42c5f2cb8487b97af6f2
#
_cell.length_a   1.000
_cell.length_b   1.000
_cell.length_c   1.000
_cell.angle_alpha   90.00
_cell.angle_beta   90.00
_cell.angle_gamma   90.00
#
_symmetry.space_group_name_H-M   'P 1'
#
loop_
_entity.id
_entity.type
_entity.pdbx_description
1 polymer ?
#
loop_
_entity_poly.entity_id
_entity_poly.type
_entity_poly.pdbx_seq_one_letter_code
_entity_poly.pdbx_strand_id
1 'polypeptide(L)'
;MTVVFKYLTSFLLALFSSVLLAEERLVVKIEPANKALKANVEGYVGDLGERDEKALLRFSHIASGQAEKALQALGYYQSTINTEVTDDTPAKLIINIEPGEPVHLRNVLVRVEGPAAAMTAFRPPKSARLQTGDVLNHGTYEAAKRHIENQASRYGFFSGKFTEQTLEINPETGTADIRLIYSSGERYQLGAVTFSGETILDEELLRRMIPFEADSEYDSDKIAQLYQALRSSGYFENVQVDANPAQANDLTIPVNVGLDMRKPRSVGFGLGFSTDVGPRGKANWTRHWANSKGHSYGTEMELSAPRQNVGLFYDVPLDPPLTDKFRFAGGYQYEELADTDTLSKLLTVGPEWHRQLDSGWQRVISLKYQHEEYRLGDDEGLSTLLMPGISFAYLKS
;
A
#
# COMPACT_ATOMS: atom_id res chain seq x y z
N MET A 1 4.02 8.07 49.54
CA MET A 1 3.83 7.93 48.07
C MET A 1 3.63 9.27 47.34
N THR A 2 3.84 10.40 48.01
CA THR A 2 3.52 11.77 47.48
C THR A 2 4.78 12.59 47.10
N VAL A 3 5.96 12.10 47.37
CA VAL A 3 7.23 12.83 47.11
C VAL A 3 7.87 12.44 45.76
N VAL A 4 7.63 11.23 45.26
CA VAL A 4 8.19 10.75 43.97
C VAL A 4 7.50 11.38 42.75
N PHE A 5 6.27 11.82 42.90
CA PHE A 5 5.50 12.43 41.79
C PHE A 5 5.89 13.90 41.50
N LYS A 6 6.49 14.59 42.46
CA LYS A 6 6.92 15.99 42.25
C LYS A 6 8.23 16.15 41.45
N TYR A 7 9.07 15.14 41.46
CA TYR A 7 10.33 15.18 40.70
C TYR A 7 10.19 14.68 39.26
N LEU A 8 9.14 13.86 38.98
CA LEU A 8 8.89 13.37 37.59
C LEU A 8 8.29 14.46 36.71
N THR A 9 7.45 15.35 37.28
CA THR A 9 6.84 16.47 36.52
C THR A 9 7.85 17.60 36.28
N SER A 10 8.83 17.80 37.16
CA SER A 10 9.89 18.81 36.93
C SER A 10 10.94 18.35 35.92
N PHE A 11 11.17 17.06 35.75
CA PHE A 11 12.09 16.54 34.75
C PHE A 11 11.48 16.50 33.33
N LEU A 12 10.13 16.33 33.21
CA LEU A 12 9.44 16.41 31.92
C LEU A 12 9.30 17.85 31.40
N LEU A 13 9.25 18.86 32.30
CA LEU A 13 9.18 20.27 31.91
C LEU A 13 10.56 20.81 31.44
N ALA A 14 11.66 20.22 31.89
CA ALA A 14 13.02 20.62 31.47
C ALA A 14 13.43 20.08 30.10
N LEU A 15 12.76 19.04 29.58
CA LEU A 15 13.01 18.48 28.25
C LEU A 15 12.25 19.19 27.10
N PHE A 16 11.34 20.12 27.42
CA PHE A 16 10.58 20.90 26.44
C PHE A 16 11.14 22.29 26.15
N SER A 17 12.28 22.68 26.74
CA SER A 17 12.81 24.05 26.65
C SER A 17 14.01 24.23 25.73
N SER A 18 14.31 23.26 24.86
CA SER A 18 15.35 23.46 23.84
C SER A 18 14.91 23.00 22.45
N VAL A 19 13.72 23.41 22.02
CA VAL A 19 13.56 23.68 20.58
C VAL A 19 14.33 24.99 20.37
N LEU A 20 15.63 24.89 20.16
CA LEU A 20 16.38 25.93 19.46
C LEU A 20 15.65 26.12 18.14
N LEU A 21 14.91 27.22 17.98
CA LEU A 21 14.54 27.73 16.67
C LEU A 21 15.87 27.92 15.95
N ALA A 22 16.23 26.96 15.10
CA ALA A 22 17.36 27.11 14.21
C ALA A 22 17.06 28.39 13.40
N GLU A 23 17.83 29.43 13.63
CA GLU A 23 17.63 30.70 12.97
C GLU A 23 17.80 30.47 11.47
N GLU A 24 16.77 30.80 10.70
CA GLU A 24 16.71 30.53 9.27
C GLU A 24 17.80 31.31 8.58
N ARG A 25 18.88 30.64 8.17
CA ARG A 25 20.07 31.27 7.58
C ARG A 25 19.91 31.56 6.09
N LEU A 26 18.95 30.93 5.42
CA LEU A 26 18.54 31.18 4.06
C LEU A 26 17.28 32.06 4.07
N VAL A 27 17.36 33.25 3.51
CA VAL A 27 16.23 34.16 3.40
C VAL A 27 15.93 34.42 1.92
N VAL A 28 14.84 33.85 1.42
CA VAL A 28 14.37 34.06 0.05
C VAL A 28 13.24 35.08 0.05
N LYS A 29 13.45 36.19 -0.66
CA LYS A 29 12.48 37.28 -0.88
C LYS A 29 12.09 37.31 -2.34
N ILE A 30 10.79 37.29 -2.62
CA ILE A 30 10.27 37.30 -4.00
C ILE A 30 9.26 38.45 -4.11
N GLU A 31 9.40 39.28 -5.08
CA GLU A 31 8.52 40.42 -5.36
C GLU A 31 8.02 40.35 -6.81
N PRO A 32 6.70 40.27 -7.03
CA PRO A 32 5.61 40.12 -6.04
C PRO A 32 5.64 38.77 -5.30
N ALA A 33 5.17 38.75 -4.05
CA ALA A 33 5.24 37.58 -3.17
C ALA A 33 4.54 36.33 -3.77
N ASN A 34 5.29 35.24 -3.87
CA ASN A 34 4.77 33.96 -4.37
C ASN A 34 5.33 32.80 -3.53
N LYS A 35 4.45 32.16 -2.76
CA LYS A 35 4.82 31.06 -1.86
C LYS A 35 5.37 29.83 -2.60
N ALA A 36 4.82 29.51 -3.77
CA ALA A 36 5.26 28.34 -4.53
C ALA A 36 6.67 28.54 -5.10
N LEU A 37 6.95 29.72 -5.64
CA LEU A 37 8.29 30.08 -6.11
C LEU A 37 9.30 30.07 -4.95
N LYS A 38 8.94 30.67 -3.81
CA LYS A 38 9.80 30.70 -2.63
C LYS A 38 10.18 29.28 -2.17
N ALA A 39 9.19 28.42 -1.97
CA ALA A 39 9.42 27.04 -1.55
C ALA A 39 10.28 26.26 -2.56
N ASN A 40 10.09 26.52 -3.86
CA ASN A 40 10.88 25.87 -4.90
C ASN A 40 12.34 26.33 -4.87
N VAL A 41 12.60 27.65 -4.74
CA VAL A 41 13.95 28.19 -4.61
C VAL A 41 14.64 27.65 -3.36
N GLU A 42 13.98 27.66 -2.21
CA GLU A 42 14.50 27.09 -0.97
C GLU A 42 14.86 25.61 -1.13
N GLY A 43 14.02 24.84 -1.81
CA GLY A 43 14.28 23.43 -2.11
C GLY A 43 15.48 23.19 -3.01
N TYR A 44 15.70 24.05 -4.02
CA TYR A 44 16.84 23.93 -4.93
C TYR A 44 18.16 24.40 -4.29
N VAL A 45 18.13 25.49 -3.52
CA VAL A 45 19.31 26.00 -2.81
C VAL A 45 19.71 25.04 -1.68
N GLY A 46 18.72 24.46 -1.00
CA GLY A 46 18.93 23.49 0.07
C GLY A 46 19.46 24.11 1.36
N ASP A 47 19.89 23.25 2.28
CA ASP A 47 20.43 23.65 3.57
C ASP A 47 21.84 24.29 3.44
N LEU A 48 22.04 25.40 4.11
CA LEU A 48 23.31 26.08 4.15
C LEU A 48 24.34 25.42 5.09
N GLY A 49 23.92 24.55 6.00
CA GLY A 49 24.79 23.88 6.96
C GLY A 49 25.59 24.87 7.83
N GLU A 50 26.79 24.51 8.25
CA GLU A 50 27.68 25.32 9.10
C GLU A 50 28.65 26.22 8.30
N ARG A 51 28.26 26.72 7.11
CA ARG A 51 29.13 27.60 6.30
C ARG A 51 29.40 28.91 7.04
N ASP A 52 30.67 29.32 7.10
CA ASP A 52 31.07 30.65 7.54
C ASP A 52 30.73 31.71 6.47
N GLU A 53 30.89 32.98 6.80
CA GLU A 53 30.65 34.11 5.89
C GLU A 53 31.40 33.97 4.57
N LYS A 54 32.70 33.61 4.60
CA LYS A 54 33.51 33.43 3.40
C LYS A 54 33.06 32.26 2.53
N ALA A 55 32.60 31.19 3.16
CA ALA A 55 32.01 30.03 2.45
C ALA A 55 30.65 30.40 1.86
N LEU A 56 29.83 31.21 2.54
CA LEU A 56 28.57 31.72 2.02
C LEU A 56 28.77 32.65 0.85
N LEU A 57 29.78 33.55 0.89
CA LEU A 57 30.14 34.41 -0.24
C LEU A 57 30.53 33.60 -1.49
N ARG A 58 31.27 32.51 -1.33
CA ARG A 58 31.54 31.59 -2.45
C ARG A 58 30.31 30.84 -2.93
N PHE A 59 29.46 30.43 -1.98
CA PHE A 59 28.25 29.69 -2.27
C PHE A 59 27.16 30.56 -2.91
N SER A 60 27.14 31.88 -2.68
CA SER A 60 26.11 32.79 -3.22
C SER A 60 25.99 32.71 -4.74
N HIS A 61 27.12 32.57 -5.47
CA HIS A 61 27.09 32.36 -6.92
C HIS A 61 26.42 31.05 -7.33
N ILE A 62 26.67 29.96 -6.54
CA ILE A 62 26.04 28.68 -6.78
C ILE A 62 24.54 28.78 -6.46
N ALA A 63 24.20 29.43 -5.35
CA ALA A 63 22.83 29.65 -4.92
C ALA A 63 22.01 30.48 -5.92
N SER A 64 22.61 31.50 -6.54
CA SER A 64 21.99 32.27 -7.63
C SER A 64 21.63 31.35 -8.81
N GLY A 65 22.57 30.52 -9.28
CA GLY A 65 22.31 29.57 -10.37
C GLY A 65 21.29 28.48 -9.99
N GLN A 66 21.23 28.05 -8.72
CA GLN A 66 20.19 27.13 -8.24
C GLN A 66 18.82 27.81 -8.19
N ALA A 67 18.76 29.08 -7.75
CA ALA A 67 17.52 29.86 -7.74
C ALA A 67 17.00 30.09 -9.16
N GLU A 68 17.86 30.38 -10.12
CA GLU A 68 17.48 30.48 -11.53
C GLU A 68 16.85 29.21 -12.06
N LYS A 69 17.49 28.05 -11.84
CA LYS A 69 16.94 26.76 -12.23
C LYS A 69 15.59 26.47 -11.57
N ALA A 70 15.44 26.85 -10.30
CA ALA A 70 14.19 26.70 -9.57
C ALA A 70 13.06 27.54 -10.19
N LEU A 71 13.36 28.77 -10.63
CA LEU A 71 12.39 29.63 -11.28
C LEU A 71 12.04 29.12 -12.69
N GLN A 72 13.04 28.72 -13.48
CA GLN A 72 12.86 28.14 -14.81
C GLN A 72 11.99 26.86 -14.74
N ALA A 73 12.16 26.03 -13.70
CA ALA A 73 11.34 24.84 -13.50
C ALA A 73 9.84 25.15 -13.36
N LEU A 74 9.48 26.36 -12.92
CA LEU A 74 8.11 26.87 -12.80
C LEU A 74 7.73 27.86 -13.89
N GLY A 75 8.51 27.96 -14.97
CA GLY A 75 8.20 28.75 -16.16
C GLY A 75 8.72 30.20 -16.15
N TYR A 76 9.54 30.59 -15.18
CA TYR A 76 10.08 31.96 -15.09
C TYR A 76 11.51 32.02 -15.61
N TYR A 77 11.70 32.54 -16.83
CA TYR A 77 12.97 32.55 -17.56
C TYR A 77 13.62 33.92 -17.62
N GLN A 78 12.90 35.00 -17.28
CA GLN A 78 13.37 36.36 -17.32
C GLN A 78 13.49 36.96 -15.91
N SER A 79 13.95 36.13 -14.96
CA SER A 79 14.07 36.54 -13.56
C SER A 79 15.36 37.34 -13.30
N THR A 80 15.27 38.34 -12.43
CA THR A 80 16.41 39.02 -11.86
C THR A 80 16.69 38.52 -10.45
N ILE A 81 17.92 38.05 -10.20
CA ILE A 81 18.31 37.44 -8.93
C ILE A 81 19.51 38.16 -8.37
N ASN A 82 19.35 38.71 -7.17
CA ASN A 82 20.43 39.37 -6.42
C ASN A 82 20.66 38.61 -5.12
N THR A 83 21.93 38.30 -4.84
CA THR A 83 22.33 37.60 -3.61
C THR A 83 23.16 38.49 -2.71
N GLU A 84 22.90 38.46 -1.42
CA GLU A 84 23.61 39.23 -0.40
C GLU A 84 23.94 38.29 0.78
N VAL A 85 25.13 38.42 1.34
CA VAL A 85 25.54 37.71 2.55
C VAL A 85 25.70 38.75 3.66
N THR A 86 25.00 38.53 4.78
CA THR A 86 25.06 39.42 5.94
C THR A 86 26.33 39.15 6.76
N ASP A 87 26.78 40.15 7.48
CA ASP A 87 27.89 40.09 8.46
C ASP A 87 27.44 39.71 9.85
N ASP A 88 26.18 39.24 9.97
CA ASP A 88 25.62 38.72 11.22
C ASP A 88 26.35 37.46 11.73
N THR A 89 26.14 37.11 12.99
CA THR A 89 26.64 35.85 13.56
C THR A 89 25.46 35.06 14.14
N PRO A 90 25.02 33.98 13.45
CA PRO A 90 25.53 33.40 12.21
C PRO A 90 25.19 34.21 10.94
N ALA A 91 26.08 34.25 9.97
CA ALA A 91 25.86 34.91 8.70
C ALA A 91 24.68 34.29 7.93
N LYS A 92 23.91 35.14 7.23
CA LYS A 92 22.72 34.73 6.43
C LYS A 92 22.96 34.97 4.95
N LEU A 93 22.40 34.13 4.12
CA LEU A 93 22.29 34.30 2.68
C LEU A 93 20.90 34.85 2.33
N ILE A 94 20.82 36.03 1.80
CA ILE A 94 19.59 36.65 1.32
C ILE A 94 19.58 36.56 -0.21
N ILE A 95 18.46 36.02 -0.74
CA ILE A 95 18.25 35.94 -2.20
C ILE A 95 17.02 36.78 -2.52
N ASN A 96 17.22 37.91 -3.17
CA ASN A 96 16.17 38.81 -3.64
C ASN A 96 15.85 38.46 -5.09
N ILE A 97 14.58 38.23 -5.40
CA ILE A 97 14.13 37.71 -6.70
C ILE A 97 12.97 38.54 -7.23
N GLU A 98 13.14 39.03 -8.44
CA GLU A 98 12.08 39.56 -9.29
C GLU A 98 11.85 38.49 -10.38
N PRO A 99 10.77 37.70 -10.33
CA PRO A 99 10.59 36.53 -11.20
C PRO A 99 10.33 36.88 -12.65
N GLY A 100 9.84 38.08 -12.94
CA GLY A 100 9.39 38.48 -14.28
C GLY A 100 8.06 37.81 -14.66
N GLU A 101 7.73 37.90 -15.95
CA GLU A 101 6.51 37.27 -16.48
C GLU A 101 6.75 35.78 -16.75
N PRO A 102 5.78 34.91 -16.42
CA PRO A 102 5.90 33.50 -16.67
C PRO A 102 5.68 33.15 -18.15
N VAL A 103 6.34 32.10 -18.61
CA VAL A 103 6.11 31.52 -19.93
C VAL A 103 4.79 30.71 -19.93
N HIS A 104 3.93 30.96 -20.93
CA HIS A 104 2.67 30.24 -21.10
C HIS A 104 2.75 29.23 -22.23
N LEU A 105 2.01 28.12 -22.07
CA LEU A 105 1.88 27.11 -23.10
C LEU A 105 1.01 27.62 -24.25
N ARG A 106 1.60 27.76 -25.44
CA ARG A 106 0.93 28.23 -26.66
C ARG A 106 0.28 27.08 -27.41
N ASN A 107 1.05 26.01 -27.68
CA ASN A 107 0.57 24.81 -28.34
C ASN A 107 0.93 23.57 -27.49
N VAL A 108 -0.06 22.72 -27.27
CA VAL A 108 0.13 21.48 -26.53
C VAL A 108 -0.40 20.32 -27.35
N LEU A 109 0.47 19.42 -27.78
CA LEU A 109 0.11 18.17 -28.42
C LEU A 109 0.63 17.00 -27.57
N VAL A 110 -0.27 16.29 -26.90
CA VAL A 110 0.03 15.03 -26.22
C VAL A 110 -0.82 13.95 -26.85
N ARG A 111 -0.17 13.00 -27.54
CA ARG A 111 -0.84 11.95 -28.30
C ARG A 111 -0.18 10.60 -28.07
N VAL A 112 -1.01 9.57 -27.90
CA VAL A 112 -0.61 8.17 -27.88
C VAL A 112 -1.08 7.54 -29.20
N GLU A 113 -0.18 6.80 -29.85
CA GLU A 113 -0.42 6.11 -31.12
C GLU A 113 -0.27 4.60 -30.93
N GLY A 114 -0.89 3.83 -31.82
CA GLY A 114 -0.93 2.38 -31.74
C GLY A 114 -2.08 1.85 -30.88
N PRO A 115 -2.07 0.57 -30.49
CA PRO A 115 -3.14 -0.08 -29.75
C PRO A 115 -3.52 0.60 -28.43
N ALA A 116 -2.55 1.25 -27.74
CA ALA A 116 -2.82 1.98 -26.50
C ALA A 116 -3.64 3.25 -26.70
N ALA A 117 -3.78 3.79 -27.90
CA ALA A 117 -4.50 5.03 -28.18
C ALA A 117 -5.97 5.00 -27.74
N ALA A 118 -6.59 3.83 -27.77
CA ALA A 118 -8.00 3.64 -27.35
C ALA A 118 -8.14 3.56 -25.82
N MET A 119 -7.06 3.38 -25.07
CA MET A 119 -7.10 3.16 -23.63
C MET A 119 -7.14 4.48 -22.87
N THR A 120 -8.20 4.68 -22.10
CA THR A 120 -8.40 5.90 -21.28
C THR A 120 -7.33 6.05 -20.19
N ALA A 121 -6.72 4.94 -19.77
CA ALA A 121 -5.64 4.90 -18.78
C ALA A 121 -4.41 5.75 -19.19
N PHE A 122 -4.16 5.90 -20.47
CA PHE A 122 -3.04 6.70 -20.98
C PHE A 122 -3.27 8.21 -20.94
N ARG A 123 -4.49 8.65 -20.65
CA ARG A 123 -4.78 10.08 -20.50
C ARG A 123 -4.22 10.57 -19.16
N PRO A 124 -3.34 11.58 -19.17
CA PRO A 124 -2.78 12.10 -17.92
C PRO A 124 -3.88 12.61 -16.98
N PRO A 125 -3.74 12.35 -15.65
CA PRO A 125 -4.65 12.87 -14.63
C PRO A 125 -4.58 14.41 -14.58
N LYS A 126 -5.51 15.06 -13.90
CA LYS A 126 -5.56 16.54 -13.82
C LYS A 126 -4.23 17.16 -13.34
N SER A 127 -3.53 16.51 -12.42
CA SER A 127 -2.24 16.95 -11.86
C SER A 127 -1.06 16.87 -12.85
N ALA A 128 -1.19 16.10 -13.92
CA ALA A 128 -0.17 15.95 -14.97
C ALA A 128 -0.69 16.40 -16.34
N ARG A 129 -1.82 17.13 -16.37
CA ARG A 129 -2.44 17.57 -17.62
C ARG A 129 -1.83 18.90 -18.06
N LEU A 130 -1.34 18.92 -19.29
CA LEU A 130 -0.84 20.09 -19.97
C LEU A 130 -1.96 20.70 -20.82
N GLN A 131 -2.20 22.01 -20.68
CA GLN A 131 -3.24 22.71 -21.44
C GLN A 131 -2.70 24.01 -21.99
N THR A 132 -3.18 24.38 -23.19
CA THR A 132 -2.85 25.69 -23.78
C THR A 132 -3.35 26.80 -22.87
N GLY A 133 -2.51 27.80 -22.63
CA GLY A 133 -2.76 28.92 -21.73
C GLY A 133 -2.23 28.73 -20.30
N ASP A 134 -1.92 27.51 -19.89
CA ASP A 134 -1.31 27.27 -18.57
C ASP A 134 0.12 27.84 -18.51
N VAL A 135 0.58 28.21 -17.34
CA VAL A 135 1.99 28.52 -17.09
C VAL A 135 2.83 27.25 -17.27
N LEU A 136 3.94 27.37 -17.98
CA LEU A 136 4.87 26.26 -18.14
C LEU A 136 5.36 25.77 -16.78
N ASN A 137 5.22 24.47 -16.54
CA ASN A 137 5.76 23.77 -15.36
C ASN A 137 6.46 22.49 -15.82
N HIS A 138 7.79 22.44 -15.63
CA HIS A 138 8.58 21.27 -16.02
C HIS A 138 8.17 20.02 -15.25
N GLY A 139 7.77 20.17 -13.97
CA GLY A 139 7.27 19.05 -13.16
C GLY A 139 6.03 18.41 -13.76
N THR A 140 5.09 19.24 -14.28
CA THR A 140 3.87 18.75 -14.96
C THR A 140 4.20 18.10 -16.30
N TYR A 141 5.15 18.66 -17.08
CA TYR A 141 5.63 18.06 -18.32
C TYR A 141 6.24 16.66 -18.08
N GLU A 142 7.15 16.54 -17.11
CA GLU A 142 7.77 15.27 -16.75
C GLU A 142 6.75 14.28 -16.12
N ALA A 143 5.77 14.79 -15.36
CA ALA A 143 4.70 13.95 -14.82
C ALA A 143 3.79 13.37 -15.92
N ALA A 144 3.53 14.14 -16.99
CA ALA A 144 2.78 13.67 -18.15
C ALA A 144 3.51 12.52 -18.87
N LYS A 145 4.82 12.67 -19.11
CA LYS A 145 5.67 11.65 -19.71
C LYS A 145 5.70 10.38 -18.86
N ARG A 146 6.06 10.51 -17.56
CA ARG A 146 6.10 9.38 -16.64
C ARG A 146 4.75 8.66 -16.53
N HIS A 147 3.63 9.40 -16.58
CA HIS A 147 2.33 8.78 -16.57
C HIS A 147 2.15 7.83 -17.76
N ILE A 148 2.47 8.28 -18.98
CA ILE A 148 2.37 7.48 -20.19
C ILE A 148 3.27 6.24 -20.12
N GLU A 149 4.54 6.41 -19.72
CA GLU A 149 5.50 5.32 -19.58
C GLU A 149 5.09 4.29 -18.50
N ASN A 150 4.58 4.77 -17.38
CA ASN A 150 4.07 3.90 -16.31
C ASN A 150 2.85 3.10 -16.77
N GLN A 151 1.93 3.72 -17.53
CA GLN A 151 0.79 3.00 -18.09
C GLN A 151 1.24 1.99 -19.15
N ALA A 152 2.25 2.32 -19.96
CA ALA A 152 2.82 1.41 -20.92
C ALA A 152 3.41 0.16 -20.23
N SER A 153 4.21 0.35 -19.21
CA SER A 153 4.76 -0.76 -18.41
C SER A 153 3.67 -1.58 -17.72
N ARG A 154 2.65 -0.91 -17.17
CA ARG A 154 1.54 -1.58 -16.48
C ARG A 154 0.74 -2.48 -17.41
N TYR A 155 0.42 -2.01 -18.61
CA TYR A 155 -0.43 -2.73 -19.58
C TYR A 155 0.34 -3.53 -20.63
N GLY A 156 1.65 -3.68 -20.47
CA GLY A 156 2.46 -4.57 -21.33
C GLY A 156 2.85 -4.00 -22.69
N PHE A 157 3.01 -2.70 -22.81
CA PHE A 157 3.55 -2.05 -24.01
C PHE A 157 5.05 -1.80 -23.87
N PHE A 158 5.83 -2.87 -23.71
CA PHE A 158 7.26 -2.77 -23.38
C PHE A 158 8.15 -2.28 -24.51
N SER A 159 7.69 -2.34 -25.75
CA SER A 159 8.39 -1.80 -26.93
C SER A 159 8.03 -0.35 -27.22
N GLY A 160 7.11 0.24 -26.41
CA GLY A 160 6.66 1.61 -26.59
C GLY A 160 7.74 2.64 -26.32
N LYS A 161 7.70 3.74 -27.06
CA LYS A 161 8.63 4.87 -26.91
C LYS A 161 8.04 6.16 -27.40
N PHE A 162 8.57 7.28 -26.88
CA PHE A 162 8.31 8.58 -27.49
C PHE A 162 9.00 8.68 -28.84
N THR A 163 8.22 8.92 -29.89
CA THR A 163 8.71 9.22 -31.22
C THR A 163 8.99 10.71 -31.37
N GLU A 164 8.30 11.54 -30.59
CA GLU A 164 8.56 12.98 -30.49
C GLU A 164 8.37 13.39 -29.01
N GLN A 165 9.35 14.11 -28.47
CA GLN A 165 9.32 14.69 -27.12
C GLN A 165 10.07 16.04 -27.14
N THR A 166 9.38 17.08 -27.55
CA THR A 166 9.93 18.42 -27.63
C THR A 166 9.22 19.37 -26.69
N LEU A 167 9.99 20.22 -26.07
CA LEU A 167 9.57 21.38 -25.31
C LEU A 167 10.39 22.56 -25.81
N GLU A 168 9.78 23.39 -26.67
CA GLU A 168 10.40 24.58 -27.23
C GLU A 168 9.94 25.80 -26.43
N ILE A 169 10.89 26.52 -25.87
CA ILE A 169 10.62 27.69 -25.02
C ILE A 169 11.20 28.93 -25.71
N ASN A 170 10.36 29.93 -25.84
CA ASN A 170 10.78 31.27 -26.29
C ASN A 170 10.56 32.27 -25.14
N PRO A 171 11.63 32.58 -24.38
CA PRO A 171 11.54 33.55 -23.28
C PRO A 171 11.16 34.96 -23.74
N GLU A 172 11.60 35.38 -24.93
CA GLU A 172 11.35 36.74 -25.44
C GLU A 172 9.85 36.99 -25.70
N THR A 173 9.14 35.95 -26.18
CA THR A 173 7.69 36.03 -26.42
C THR A 173 6.87 35.52 -25.26
N GLY A 174 7.49 34.98 -24.20
CA GLY A 174 6.81 34.38 -23.06
C GLY A 174 5.97 33.15 -23.41
N THR A 175 6.38 32.37 -24.43
CA THR A 175 5.59 31.23 -24.95
C THR A 175 6.39 29.94 -24.98
N ALA A 176 5.68 28.79 -24.83
CA ALA A 176 6.28 27.49 -25.02
C ALA A 176 5.34 26.56 -25.82
N ASP A 177 5.94 25.70 -26.64
CA ASP A 177 5.25 24.67 -27.41
C ASP A 177 5.68 23.28 -26.94
N ILE A 178 4.71 22.40 -26.73
CA ILE A 178 4.94 21.02 -26.28
C ILE A 178 4.41 20.04 -27.33
N ARG A 179 5.26 19.08 -27.70
CA ARG A 179 4.89 17.94 -28.55
C ARG A 179 5.38 16.66 -27.89
N LEU A 180 4.45 15.85 -27.43
CA LEU A 180 4.66 14.51 -26.88
C LEU A 180 3.87 13.50 -27.73
N ILE A 181 4.56 12.71 -28.55
CA ILE A 181 3.96 11.64 -29.35
C ILE A 181 4.58 10.33 -28.89
N TYR A 182 3.75 9.46 -28.33
CA TYR A 182 4.15 8.16 -27.85
C TYR A 182 3.58 7.06 -28.75
N SER A 183 4.45 6.23 -29.32
CA SER A 183 4.07 5.02 -30.05
C SER A 183 4.11 3.84 -29.09
N SER A 184 2.97 3.20 -28.86
CA SER A 184 2.86 2.13 -27.86
C SER A 184 3.57 0.84 -28.28
N GLY A 185 3.76 0.61 -29.57
CA GLY A 185 4.09 -0.74 -30.04
C GLY A 185 2.95 -1.74 -29.78
N GLU A 186 3.25 -3.01 -29.94
CA GLU A 186 2.28 -4.09 -29.70
C GLU A 186 2.14 -4.38 -28.19
N ARG A 187 0.96 -4.88 -27.82
CA ARG A 187 0.67 -5.28 -26.43
C ARG A 187 1.10 -6.71 -26.20
N TYR A 188 1.86 -6.93 -25.13
CA TYR A 188 2.26 -8.27 -24.71
C TYR A 188 1.11 -9.00 -23.99
N GLN A 189 1.21 -10.33 -23.96
CA GLN A 189 0.27 -11.24 -23.31
C GLN A 189 0.96 -12.03 -22.20
N LEU A 190 0.17 -12.49 -21.23
CA LEU A 190 0.63 -13.40 -20.18
C LEU A 190 0.54 -14.84 -20.68
N GLY A 191 1.66 -15.53 -20.74
CA GLY A 191 1.71 -16.94 -21.10
C GLY A 191 1.27 -17.87 -19.96
N ALA A 192 1.50 -19.15 -20.16
CA ALA A 192 1.20 -20.16 -19.16
C ALA A 192 2.02 -19.94 -17.89
N VAL A 193 1.39 -20.21 -16.74
CA VAL A 193 2.05 -20.19 -15.43
C VAL A 193 2.72 -21.52 -15.19
N THR A 194 4.03 -21.49 -14.87
CA THR A 194 4.81 -22.65 -14.47
C THR A 194 5.22 -22.55 -13.02
N PHE A 195 5.01 -23.61 -12.26
CA PHE A 195 5.37 -23.68 -10.85
C PHE A 195 6.69 -24.45 -10.69
N SER A 196 7.56 -23.95 -9.81
CA SER A 196 8.82 -24.55 -9.42
C SER A 196 8.97 -24.56 -7.89
N GLY A 197 9.84 -25.43 -7.39
CA GLY A 197 10.02 -25.65 -5.94
C GLY A 197 9.39 -26.95 -5.48
N GLU A 198 9.74 -27.36 -4.26
CA GLU A 198 9.19 -28.57 -3.66
C GLU A 198 7.81 -28.28 -3.04
N THR A 199 6.75 -28.84 -3.60
CA THR A 199 5.39 -28.76 -3.07
C THR A 199 4.75 -30.13 -3.01
N ILE A 200 3.96 -30.35 -1.96
CA ILE A 200 3.09 -31.54 -1.85
C ILE A 200 1.69 -31.30 -2.39
N LEU A 201 1.37 -30.04 -2.73
CA LEU A 201 0.04 -29.66 -3.21
C LEU A 201 -0.15 -30.09 -4.65
N ASP A 202 -1.35 -30.54 -4.97
CA ASP A 202 -1.72 -30.89 -6.33
C ASP A 202 -1.64 -29.66 -7.23
N GLU A 203 -1.10 -29.82 -8.45
CA GLU A 203 -0.99 -28.74 -9.43
C GLU A 203 -2.35 -28.13 -9.76
N GLU A 204 -3.41 -28.94 -9.75
CA GLU A 204 -4.77 -28.47 -9.96
C GLU A 204 -5.19 -27.42 -8.90
N LEU A 205 -4.80 -27.61 -7.64
CA LEU A 205 -5.06 -26.62 -6.58
C LEU A 205 -4.32 -25.32 -6.85
N LEU A 206 -3.04 -25.39 -7.28
CA LEU A 206 -2.24 -24.22 -7.62
C LEU A 206 -2.83 -23.47 -8.81
N ARG A 207 -3.26 -24.17 -9.85
CA ARG A 207 -3.88 -23.60 -11.04
C ARG A 207 -5.17 -22.84 -10.73
N ARG A 208 -5.98 -23.32 -9.79
CA ARG A 208 -7.20 -22.62 -9.33
C ARG A 208 -6.92 -21.33 -8.56
N MET A 209 -5.66 -21.08 -8.17
CA MET A 209 -5.25 -19.81 -7.54
C MET A 209 -4.81 -18.77 -8.55
N ILE A 210 -4.69 -19.11 -9.84
CA ILE A 210 -4.29 -18.16 -10.89
C ILE A 210 -5.48 -17.27 -11.24
N PRO A 211 -5.37 -15.92 -11.12
CA PRO A 211 -6.50 -15.01 -11.33
C PRO A 211 -6.69 -14.59 -12.79
N PHE A 212 -5.99 -15.21 -13.73
CA PHE A 212 -6.05 -14.89 -15.16
C PHE A 212 -5.89 -16.13 -16.03
N GLU A 213 -6.34 -16.03 -17.26
CA GLU A 213 -6.16 -17.08 -18.26
C GLU A 213 -4.83 -16.88 -19.02
N ALA A 214 -4.26 -17.98 -19.51
CA ALA A 214 -3.13 -17.92 -20.44
C ALA A 214 -3.52 -17.15 -21.71
N ASP A 215 -2.56 -16.50 -22.35
CA ASP A 215 -2.73 -15.65 -23.53
C ASP A 215 -3.66 -14.43 -23.31
N SER A 216 -4.01 -14.13 -22.06
CA SER A 216 -4.69 -12.89 -21.75
C SER A 216 -3.73 -11.69 -21.83
N GLU A 217 -4.27 -10.52 -22.17
CA GLU A 217 -3.48 -9.28 -22.23
C GLU A 217 -2.72 -9.03 -20.93
N TYR A 218 -1.45 -8.64 -21.05
CA TYR A 218 -0.62 -8.33 -19.92
C TYR A 218 -1.21 -7.16 -19.10
N ASP A 219 -1.23 -7.34 -17.80
CA ASP A 219 -1.49 -6.32 -16.80
C ASP A 219 -0.69 -6.67 -15.54
N SER A 220 0.15 -5.74 -15.10
CA SER A 220 0.96 -5.95 -13.89
C SER A 220 0.12 -6.22 -12.65
N ASP A 221 -1.13 -5.71 -12.60
CA ASP A 221 -2.04 -5.99 -11.50
C ASP A 221 -2.42 -7.47 -11.43
N LYS A 222 -2.53 -8.16 -12.57
CA LYS A 222 -2.78 -9.62 -12.60
C LYS A 222 -1.62 -10.39 -11.97
N ILE A 223 -0.38 -9.97 -12.25
CA ILE A 223 0.82 -10.57 -11.65
C ILE A 223 0.85 -10.31 -10.13
N ALA A 224 0.54 -9.08 -9.72
CA ALA A 224 0.43 -8.74 -8.30
C ALA A 224 -0.68 -9.53 -7.60
N GLN A 225 -1.83 -9.73 -8.25
CA GLN A 225 -2.92 -10.55 -7.73
C GLN A 225 -2.51 -12.01 -7.58
N LEU A 226 -1.79 -12.60 -8.55
CA LEU A 226 -1.26 -13.96 -8.45
C LEU A 226 -0.31 -14.10 -7.25
N TYR A 227 0.62 -13.15 -7.09
CA TYR A 227 1.51 -13.12 -5.94
C TYR A 227 0.74 -13.05 -4.62
N GLN A 228 -0.24 -12.14 -4.51
CA GLN A 228 -1.06 -12.01 -3.30
C GLN A 228 -1.91 -13.25 -3.04
N ALA A 229 -2.48 -13.84 -4.08
CA ALA A 229 -3.25 -15.06 -4.00
C ALA A 229 -2.44 -16.20 -3.37
N LEU A 230 -1.27 -16.47 -3.93
CA LEU A 230 -0.39 -17.53 -3.43
C LEU A 230 0.11 -17.23 -2.00
N ARG A 231 0.54 -15.99 -1.73
CA ARG A 231 1.03 -15.58 -0.41
C ARG A 231 -0.04 -15.65 0.68
N SER A 232 -1.27 -15.24 0.38
CA SER A 232 -2.38 -15.24 1.34
C SER A 232 -2.99 -16.63 1.57
N SER A 233 -2.66 -17.60 0.72
CA SER A 233 -3.15 -18.98 0.85
C SER A 233 -2.76 -19.67 2.17
N GLY A 234 -1.67 -19.21 2.80
CA GLY A 234 -1.12 -19.79 4.01
C GLY A 234 -0.32 -21.08 3.80
N TYR A 235 -0.17 -21.56 2.56
CA TYR A 235 0.61 -22.75 2.23
C TYR A 235 2.09 -22.50 2.07
N PHE A 236 2.48 -21.26 1.69
CA PHE A 236 3.84 -20.92 1.33
C PHE A 236 4.45 -19.94 2.34
N GLU A 237 5.75 -20.09 2.58
CA GLU A 237 6.56 -19.16 3.35
C GLU A 237 7.12 -18.08 2.43
N ASN A 238 7.64 -18.51 1.26
CA ASN A 238 8.09 -17.61 0.21
C ASN A 238 7.37 -17.91 -1.10
N VAL A 239 7.07 -16.84 -1.81
CA VAL A 239 6.49 -16.86 -3.16
C VAL A 239 7.28 -15.88 -4.00
N GLN A 240 7.75 -16.33 -5.15
CA GLN A 240 8.38 -15.47 -6.15
C GLN A 240 7.63 -15.61 -7.46
N VAL A 241 7.17 -14.50 -8.04
CA VAL A 241 6.50 -14.47 -9.34
C VAL A 241 7.36 -13.66 -10.30
N ASP A 242 7.81 -14.27 -11.37
CA ASP A 242 8.61 -13.65 -12.42
C ASP A 242 7.84 -13.69 -13.75
N ALA A 243 7.64 -12.51 -14.33
CA ALA A 243 7.04 -12.32 -15.63
C ALA A 243 7.92 -11.32 -16.42
N ASN A 244 9.07 -11.79 -16.87
CA ASN A 244 10.09 -10.96 -17.48
C ASN A 244 9.85 -10.77 -18.99
N PRO A 245 9.59 -9.53 -19.46
CA PRO A 245 9.38 -9.26 -20.89
C PRO A 245 10.56 -9.66 -21.79
N ALA A 246 11.79 -9.71 -21.24
CA ALA A 246 12.97 -10.14 -21.99
C ALA A 246 12.95 -11.65 -22.33
N GLN A 247 12.10 -12.43 -21.66
CA GLN A 247 11.90 -13.86 -21.92
C GLN A 247 10.68 -14.13 -22.81
N ALA A 248 10.04 -13.08 -23.33
CA ALA A 248 8.87 -13.25 -24.17
C ALA A 248 9.20 -13.95 -25.49
N ASN A 249 8.28 -14.81 -25.90
CA ASN A 249 8.27 -15.41 -27.23
C ASN A 249 7.02 -14.93 -27.97
N ASP A 250 7.19 -14.32 -29.15
CA ASP A 250 6.09 -13.75 -29.94
C ASP A 250 5.08 -12.93 -29.10
N LEU A 251 5.59 -11.99 -28.31
CA LEU A 251 4.81 -11.13 -27.39
C LEU A 251 4.18 -11.85 -26.19
N THR A 252 4.37 -13.15 -26.02
CA THR A 252 3.86 -13.91 -24.89
C THR A 252 4.95 -14.07 -23.84
N ILE A 253 4.69 -13.54 -22.63
CA ILE A 253 5.63 -13.56 -21.50
C ILE A 253 5.35 -14.79 -20.64
N PRO A 254 6.31 -15.74 -20.50
CA PRO A 254 6.15 -16.84 -19.57
C PRO A 254 6.08 -16.34 -18.13
N VAL A 255 5.19 -16.93 -17.34
CA VAL A 255 5.05 -16.58 -15.92
C VAL A 255 5.61 -17.72 -15.07
N ASN A 256 6.74 -17.47 -14.41
CA ASN A 256 7.43 -18.45 -13.59
C ASN A 256 7.18 -18.16 -12.12
N VAL A 257 6.72 -19.17 -11.38
CA VAL A 257 6.37 -19.06 -9.95
C VAL A 257 7.25 -20.01 -9.14
N GLY A 258 8.11 -19.44 -8.31
CA GLY A 258 8.90 -20.17 -7.31
C GLY A 258 8.15 -20.24 -5.99
N LEU A 259 8.04 -21.44 -5.41
CA LEU A 259 7.28 -21.71 -4.21
C LEU A 259 8.14 -22.43 -3.18
N ASP A 260 8.21 -21.88 -1.95
CA ASP A 260 8.75 -22.56 -0.79
C ASP A 260 7.62 -22.86 0.19
N MET A 261 7.43 -24.12 0.52
CA MET A 261 6.37 -24.54 1.43
C MET A 261 6.59 -24.02 2.85
N ARG A 262 5.52 -23.52 3.44
CA ARG A 262 5.49 -23.18 4.87
C ARG A 262 5.61 -24.42 5.72
N LYS A 263 6.18 -24.29 6.94
CA LYS A 263 6.12 -25.39 7.94
C LYS A 263 4.67 -25.82 8.17
N PRO A 264 4.41 -27.14 8.19
CA PRO A 264 3.03 -27.63 8.21
C PRO A 264 2.24 -27.27 9.47
N ARG A 265 2.92 -26.91 10.55
CA ARG A 265 2.29 -26.68 11.86
C ARG A 265 2.71 -25.34 12.43
N SER A 266 1.77 -24.65 13.05
CA SER A 266 2.03 -23.50 13.91
C SER A 266 1.39 -23.72 15.28
N VAL A 267 2.04 -23.18 16.31
CA VAL A 267 1.56 -23.18 17.69
C VAL A 267 1.67 -21.75 18.20
N GLY A 268 0.63 -21.26 18.84
CA GLY A 268 0.62 -19.96 19.48
C GLY A 268 0.18 -20.08 20.94
N PHE A 269 0.80 -19.29 21.82
CA PHE A 269 0.42 -19.15 23.22
C PHE A 269 0.25 -17.69 23.54
N GLY A 270 -0.73 -17.37 24.38
CA GLY A 270 -0.98 -16.03 24.86
C GLY A 270 -1.39 -16.06 26.33
N LEU A 271 -0.91 -15.10 27.11
CA LEU A 271 -1.35 -14.86 28.46
C LEU A 271 -1.93 -13.46 28.54
N GLY A 272 -3.01 -13.28 29.28
CA GLY A 272 -3.67 -12.01 29.44
C GLY A 272 -4.33 -11.89 30.81
N PHE A 273 -4.74 -10.67 31.13
CA PHE A 273 -5.51 -10.38 32.34
C PHE A 273 -6.62 -9.39 31.95
N SER A 274 -7.82 -9.64 32.43
CA SER A 274 -8.91 -8.68 32.34
C SER A 274 -9.62 -8.58 33.70
N THR A 275 -10.30 -7.46 33.93
CA THR A 275 -10.93 -7.16 35.22
C THR A 275 -12.19 -7.97 35.49
N ASP A 276 -12.81 -8.51 34.44
CA ASP A 276 -14.06 -9.30 34.48
C ASP A 276 -13.82 -10.79 34.66
N VAL A 277 -12.77 -11.35 34.03
CA VAL A 277 -12.49 -12.80 34.09
C VAL A 277 -11.16 -13.15 34.75
N GLY A 278 -10.38 -12.14 35.15
CA GLY A 278 -9.06 -12.33 35.77
C GLY A 278 -7.98 -12.80 34.79
N PRO A 279 -7.03 -13.63 35.26
CA PRO A 279 -5.99 -14.17 34.40
C PRO A 279 -6.58 -15.17 33.39
N ARG A 280 -6.12 -15.08 32.13
CA ARG A 280 -6.53 -15.95 31.03
C ARG A 280 -5.34 -16.45 30.24
N GLY A 281 -5.42 -17.69 29.76
CA GLY A 281 -4.48 -18.29 28.84
C GLY A 281 -5.15 -18.62 27.52
N LYS A 282 -4.46 -18.42 26.41
CA LYS A 282 -4.87 -18.86 25.09
C LYS A 282 -3.81 -19.77 24.50
N ALA A 283 -4.23 -20.81 23.81
CA ALA A 283 -3.37 -21.67 23.01
C ALA A 283 -4.06 -21.95 21.68
N ASN A 284 -3.30 -21.91 20.60
CA ASN A 284 -3.78 -22.37 19.30
C ASN A 284 -2.76 -23.30 18.66
N TRP A 285 -3.27 -24.24 17.90
CA TRP A 285 -2.48 -25.12 17.08
C TRP A 285 -3.16 -25.28 15.73
N THR A 286 -2.41 -25.09 14.66
CA THR A 286 -2.94 -25.18 13.29
C THR A 286 -2.02 -26.02 12.43
N ARG A 287 -2.59 -26.94 11.67
CA ARG A 287 -1.96 -27.60 10.55
C ARG A 287 -2.43 -26.94 9.26
N HIS A 288 -1.53 -26.17 8.63
CA HIS A 288 -1.84 -25.33 7.48
C HIS A 288 -2.19 -26.12 6.22
N TRP A 289 -1.66 -27.33 6.11
CA TRP A 289 -1.96 -28.28 5.05
C TRP A 289 -1.84 -29.71 5.58
N ALA A 290 -2.86 -30.52 5.30
CA ALA A 290 -2.97 -31.89 5.77
C ALA A 290 -2.75 -32.91 4.66
N ASN A 291 -3.05 -32.53 3.43
CA ASN A 291 -2.97 -33.35 2.23
C ASN A 291 -2.64 -32.51 0.99
N SER A 292 -2.50 -33.17 -0.16
CA SER A 292 -2.20 -32.50 -1.44
C SER A 292 -3.35 -31.62 -1.95
N LYS A 293 -4.57 -31.79 -1.44
CA LYS A 293 -5.74 -30.96 -1.77
C LYS A 293 -5.83 -29.68 -0.92
N GLY A 294 -4.84 -29.40 -0.07
CA GLY A 294 -4.78 -28.16 0.72
C GLY A 294 -5.75 -28.08 1.89
N HIS A 295 -6.28 -29.22 2.38
CA HIS A 295 -7.11 -29.21 3.58
C HIS A 295 -6.30 -28.74 4.79
N SER A 296 -6.92 -27.99 5.69
CA SER A 296 -6.30 -27.54 6.94
C SER A 296 -7.18 -27.83 8.14
N TYR A 297 -6.59 -27.95 9.32
CA TYR A 297 -7.34 -28.12 10.54
C TYR A 297 -6.57 -27.58 11.75
N GLY A 298 -7.28 -27.30 12.81
CA GLY A 298 -6.68 -26.77 14.01
C GLY A 298 -7.61 -26.75 15.21
N THR A 299 -7.05 -26.31 16.31
CA THR A 299 -7.73 -26.09 17.59
C THR A 299 -7.34 -24.76 18.20
N GLU A 300 -8.31 -24.16 18.85
CA GLU A 300 -8.13 -22.97 19.68
C GLU A 300 -8.65 -23.25 21.07
N MET A 301 -7.91 -22.85 22.09
CA MET A 301 -8.27 -23.01 23.49
C MET A 301 -8.15 -21.67 24.20
N GLU A 302 -9.14 -21.34 24.99
CA GLU A 302 -9.08 -20.20 25.91
C GLU A 302 -9.52 -20.69 27.30
N LEU A 303 -8.69 -20.42 28.30
CA LEU A 303 -8.89 -20.84 29.67
C LEU A 303 -8.82 -19.64 30.59
N SER A 304 -9.87 -19.41 31.36
CA SER A 304 -9.89 -18.51 32.50
C SER A 304 -10.65 -19.21 33.64
N ALA A 305 -10.63 -18.63 34.85
CA ALA A 305 -11.36 -19.25 35.97
C ALA A 305 -12.87 -19.38 35.69
N PRO A 306 -13.59 -18.35 35.21
CA PRO A 306 -15.03 -18.47 34.95
C PRO A 306 -15.37 -19.05 33.57
N ARG A 307 -14.42 -19.08 32.61
CA ARG A 307 -14.72 -19.48 31.23
C ARG A 307 -13.63 -20.33 30.64
N GLN A 308 -14.03 -21.45 30.06
CA GLN A 308 -13.15 -22.37 29.35
C GLN A 308 -13.76 -22.67 27.98
N ASN A 309 -12.98 -22.48 26.93
CA ASN A 309 -13.45 -22.65 25.56
C ASN A 309 -12.45 -23.47 24.76
N VAL A 310 -12.94 -24.47 24.03
CA VAL A 310 -12.15 -25.26 23.08
C VAL A 310 -12.88 -25.30 21.75
N GLY A 311 -12.22 -24.83 20.70
CA GLY A 311 -12.72 -24.86 19.33
C GLY A 311 -11.88 -25.79 18.45
N LEU A 312 -12.52 -26.48 17.52
CA LEU A 312 -11.91 -27.33 16.50
C LEU A 312 -12.43 -26.90 15.13
N PHE A 313 -11.61 -26.96 14.12
CA PHE A 313 -12.04 -26.74 12.74
C PHE A 313 -11.32 -27.66 11.76
N TYR A 314 -12.00 -27.95 10.66
CA TYR A 314 -11.45 -28.63 9.49
C TYR A 314 -11.93 -27.90 8.24
N ASP A 315 -10.98 -27.33 7.47
CA ASP A 315 -11.25 -26.53 6.28
C ASP A 315 -10.94 -27.33 5.01
N VAL A 316 -11.85 -27.26 4.07
CA VAL A 316 -11.72 -27.81 2.71
C VAL A 316 -11.80 -26.64 1.74
N PRO A 317 -10.73 -26.32 1.00
CA PRO A 317 -10.77 -25.26 0.00
C PRO A 317 -11.69 -25.64 -1.17
N LEU A 318 -12.51 -24.70 -1.62
CA LEU A 318 -13.41 -24.84 -2.75
C LEU A 318 -12.82 -24.11 -3.98
N ASP A 319 -13.65 -23.60 -4.87
CA ASP A 319 -13.25 -22.86 -6.06
C ASP A 319 -13.90 -21.46 -6.07
N PRO A 320 -13.09 -20.40 -6.04
CA PRO A 320 -11.63 -20.33 -5.93
C PRO A 320 -11.12 -20.63 -4.50
N PRO A 321 -9.98 -21.34 -4.34
CA PRO A 321 -9.58 -21.92 -3.06
C PRO A 321 -9.18 -20.92 -1.98
N LEU A 322 -8.96 -19.66 -2.35
CA LEU A 322 -8.54 -18.61 -1.43
C LEU A 322 -9.71 -17.92 -0.73
N THR A 323 -10.83 -17.84 -1.42
CA THR A 323 -12.01 -17.08 -1.01
C THR A 323 -13.16 -17.96 -0.58
N ASP A 324 -13.19 -19.18 -1.12
CA ASP A 324 -14.26 -20.12 -0.90
C ASP A 324 -13.75 -21.36 -0.16
N LYS A 325 -14.38 -21.68 0.96
CA LYS A 325 -14.07 -22.89 1.72
C LYS A 325 -15.30 -23.45 2.41
N PHE A 326 -15.27 -24.74 2.59
CA PHE A 326 -16.20 -25.44 3.44
C PHE A 326 -15.51 -25.77 4.77
N ARG A 327 -16.08 -25.33 5.88
CA ARG A 327 -15.55 -25.55 7.23
C ARG A 327 -16.48 -26.45 8.02
N PHE A 328 -15.93 -27.47 8.63
CA PHE A 328 -16.57 -28.18 9.73
C PHE A 328 -16.02 -27.60 11.02
N ALA A 329 -16.88 -27.00 11.82
CA ALA A 329 -16.51 -26.39 13.10
C ALA A 329 -17.16 -27.15 14.26
N GLY A 330 -16.42 -27.31 15.35
CA GLY A 330 -16.90 -27.83 16.62
C GLY A 330 -16.37 -27.02 17.78
N GLY A 331 -17.14 -26.77 18.81
CA GLY A 331 -16.71 -26.05 19.99
C GLY A 331 -17.42 -26.52 21.24
N TYR A 332 -16.70 -26.51 22.35
CA TYR A 332 -17.22 -26.71 23.68
C TYR A 332 -16.86 -25.53 24.55
N GLN A 333 -17.86 -24.94 25.20
CA GLN A 333 -17.71 -23.83 26.13
C GLN A 333 -18.27 -24.24 27.49
N TYR A 334 -17.49 -24.03 28.52
CA TYR A 334 -17.89 -24.06 29.91
C TYR A 334 -17.81 -22.66 30.48
N GLU A 335 -18.87 -22.19 31.11
CA GLU A 335 -18.93 -20.90 31.74
C GLU A 335 -19.63 -21.00 33.10
N GLU A 336 -18.97 -20.50 34.14
CA GLU A 336 -19.50 -20.47 35.51
C GLU A 336 -19.25 -19.07 36.11
N LEU A 337 -20.34 -18.37 36.35
CA LEU A 337 -20.32 -17.01 36.90
C LEU A 337 -20.93 -17.07 38.33
N ALA A 338 -20.04 -17.00 39.32
CA ALA A 338 -20.44 -17.08 40.74
C ALA A 338 -21.34 -15.93 41.19
N ASP A 339 -21.16 -14.73 40.60
CA ASP A 339 -21.92 -13.55 40.93
C ASP A 339 -23.42 -13.62 40.60
N THR A 340 -23.74 -14.43 39.57
CA THR A 340 -25.11 -14.61 39.03
C THR A 340 -25.64 -16.01 39.20
N ASP A 341 -24.91 -16.88 39.87
CA ASP A 341 -25.18 -18.34 39.98
C ASP A 341 -25.55 -18.97 38.61
N THR A 342 -24.72 -18.64 37.63
CA THR A 342 -24.92 -19.08 36.23
C THR A 342 -23.90 -20.15 35.88
N LEU A 343 -24.38 -21.26 35.37
CA LEU A 343 -23.57 -22.33 34.74
C LEU A 343 -24.07 -22.57 33.32
N SER A 344 -23.18 -22.58 32.34
CA SER A 344 -23.49 -23.01 30.97
C SER A 344 -22.42 -23.98 30.47
N LYS A 345 -22.86 -25.09 29.91
CA LYS A 345 -22.04 -26.06 29.19
C LYS A 345 -22.61 -26.18 27.79
N LEU A 346 -21.97 -25.54 26.84
CA LEU A 346 -22.45 -25.43 25.47
C LEU A 346 -21.56 -26.24 24.52
N LEU A 347 -22.15 -27.20 23.84
CA LEU A 347 -21.56 -27.90 22.69
C LEU A 347 -22.16 -27.33 21.40
N THR A 348 -21.30 -26.88 20.48
CA THR A 348 -21.72 -26.43 19.15
C THR A 348 -20.95 -27.20 18.09
N VAL A 349 -21.65 -27.75 17.10
CA VAL A 349 -21.02 -28.44 15.95
C VAL A 349 -21.82 -28.12 14.68
N GLY A 350 -21.13 -27.97 13.57
CA GLY A 350 -21.82 -27.79 12.29
C GLY A 350 -20.91 -27.37 11.12
N PRO A 351 -21.45 -27.52 9.90
CA PRO A 351 -20.83 -27.06 8.70
C PRO A 351 -21.04 -25.55 8.49
N GLU A 352 -20.05 -24.94 7.87
CA GLU A 352 -20.08 -23.54 7.43
C GLU A 352 -19.53 -23.45 6.01
N TRP A 353 -20.22 -22.71 5.15
CA TRP A 353 -19.74 -22.38 3.81
C TRP A 353 -19.35 -20.90 3.77
N HIS A 354 -18.06 -20.67 3.65
CA HIS A 354 -17.47 -19.33 3.53
C HIS A 354 -17.25 -19.02 2.06
N ARG A 355 -17.71 -17.84 1.62
CA ARG A 355 -17.50 -17.35 0.27
C ARG A 355 -17.27 -15.83 0.26
N GLN A 356 -16.27 -15.40 -0.49
CA GLN A 356 -16.10 -13.98 -0.82
C GLN A 356 -16.81 -13.69 -2.15
N LEU A 357 -17.68 -12.69 -2.14
CA LEU A 357 -18.40 -12.23 -3.33
C LEU A 357 -17.56 -11.23 -4.10
N ASP A 358 -17.78 -11.08 -5.41
CA ASP A 358 -17.08 -10.12 -6.27
C ASP A 358 -17.27 -8.67 -5.81
N SER A 359 -18.34 -8.39 -5.08
CA SER A 359 -18.63 -7.11 -4.44
C SER A 359 -17.75 -6.79 -3.21
N GLY A 360 -16.83 -7.69 -2.81
CA GLY A 360 -15.98 -7.57 -1.63
C GLY A 360 -16.62 -8.02 -0.31
N TRP A 361 -17.91 -8.41 -0.33
CA TRP A 361 -18.58 -8.97 0.85
C TRP A 361 -18.15 -10.40 1.10
N GLN A 362 -17.89 -10.73 2.35
CA GLN A 362 -17.75 -12.11 2.81
C GLN A 362 -19.11 -12.63 3.28
N ARG A 363 -19.51 -13.78 2.76
CA ARG A 363 -20.74 -14.47 3.15
C ARG A 363 -20.40 -15.78 3.84
N VAL A 364 -21.04 -16.06 4.98
CA VAL A 364 -20.97 -17.35 5.66
C VAL A 364 -22.39 -17.88 5.80
N ILE A 365 -22.61 -19.08 5.26
CA ILE A 365 -23.85 -19.85 5.47
C ILE A 365 -23.49 -20.97 6.42
N SER A 366 -24.25 -21.15 7.49
CA SER A 366 -23.97 -22.15 8.52
C SER A 366 -25.23 -22.90 8.94
N LEU A 367 -25.02 -24.14 9.37
CA LEU A 367 -26.04 -24.96 10.06
C LEU A 367 -25.39 -25.49 11.32
N LYS A 368 -25.76 -24.95 12.48
CA LYS A 368 -25.15 -25.30 13.76
C LYS A 368 -26.14 -26.10 14.61
N TYR A 369 -25.68 -27.23 15.09
CA TYR A 369 -26.34 -27.96 16.18
C TYR A 369 -25.71 -27.46 17.49
N GLN A 370 -26.56 -27.02 18.40
CA GLN A 370 -26.20 -26.62 19.76
C GLN A 370 -26.90 -27.49 20.77
N HIS A 371 -26.14 -27.91 21.78
CA HIS A 371 -26.65 -28.60 22.95
C HIS A 371 -26.08 -27.89 24.18
N GLU A 372 -26.95 -27.36 25.01
CA GLU A 372 -26.60 -26.59 26.18
C GLU A 372 -27.28 -27.15 27.45
N GLU A 373 -26.45 -27.35 28.44
CA GLU A 373 -26.83 -27.63 29.82
C GLU A 373 -26.65 -26.32 30.61
N TYR A 374 -27.72 -25.77 31.14
CA TYR A 374 -27.63 -24.47 31.83
C TYR A 374 -28.27 -24.50 33.20
N ARG A 375 -27.76 -23.64 34.10
CA ARG A 375 -28.33 -23.32 35.39
C ARG A 375 -28.27 -21.80 35.58
N LEU A 376 -29.41 -21.21 35.97
CA LEU A 376 -29.60 -19.79 36.23
C LEU A 376 -30.29 -19.64 37.58
N GLY A 377 -29.51 -19.48 38.66
CA GLY A 377 -30.04 -19.57 40.02
C GLY A 377 -30.67 -20.91 40.30
N ASP A 378 -31.95 -20.92 40.67
CA ASP A 378 -32.71 -22.15 40.97
C ASP A 378 -33.24 -22.87 39.72
N ASP A 379 -33.16 -22.25 38.52
CA ASP A 379 -33.62 -22.83 37.26
C ASP A 379 -32.50 -23.59 36.55
N GLU A 380 -32.71 -24.87 36.26
CA GLU A 380 -31.80 -25.68 35.45
C GLU A 380 -32.51 -26.35 34.30
N GLY A 381 -31.80 -26.54 33.19
CA GLY A 381 -32.40 -27.16 32.02
C GLY A 381 -31.43 -27.58 30.94
N LEU A 382 -32.01 -28.24 29.93
CA LEU A 382 -31.32 -28.65 28.71
C LEU A 382 -31.96 -27.95 27.52
N SER A 383 -31.13 -27.35 26.67
CA SER A 383 -31.57 -26.79 25.41
C SER A 383 -30.89 -27.50 24.25
N THR A 384 -31.66 -27.84 23.23
CA THR A 384 -31.13 -28.42 21.99
C THR A 384 -31.71 -27.67 20.81
N LEU A 385 -30.82 -27.05 20.02
CA LEU A 385 -31.20 -26.17 18.93
C LEU A 385 -30.50 -26.58 17.64
N LEU A 386 -31.22 -26.47 16.54
CA LEU A 386 -30.65 -26.51 15.20
C LEU A 386 -30.78 -25.09 14.61
N MET A 387 -29.65 -24.42 14.38
CA MET A 387 -29.62 -23.03 13.99
C MET A 387 -29.07 -22.86 12.57
N PRO A 388 -29.93 -22.65 11.57
CA PRO A 388 -29.48 -22.15 10.30
C PRO A 388 -29.07 -20.67 10.43
N GLY A 389 -27.98 -20.30 9.81
CA GLY A 389 -27.45 -18.93 9.87
C GLY A 389 -26.90 -18.45 8.53
N ILE A 390 -27.06 -17.17 8.29
CA ILE A 390 -26.37 -16.47 7.20
C ILE A 390 -25.81 -15.16 7.74
N SER A 391 -24.54 -14.91 7.49
CA SER A 391 -23.88 -13.67 7.87
C SER A 391 -23.14 -13.05 6.70
N PHE A 392 -23.07 -11.72 6.71
CA PHE A 392 -22.33 -10.92 5.74
C PHE A 392 -21.39 -9.99 6.49
N ALA A 393 -20.15 -9.91 6.05
CA ALA A 393 -19.15 -8.98 6.55
C ALA A 393 -18.48 -8.24 5.37
N TYR A 394 -18.24 -6.95 5.53
CA TYR A 394 -17.52 -6.13 4.54
C TYR A 394 -16.35 -5.45 5.23
N LEU A 395 -15.14 -5.73 4.78
CA LEU A 395 -13.93 -5.07 5.24
C LEU A 395 -13.50 -4.04 4.17
N LYS A 396 -13.58 -2.77 4.52
CA LYS A 396 -13.06 -1.69 3.69
C LYS A 396 -11.61 -1.41 4.11
N SER A 397 -10.66 -1.67 3.21
CA SER A 397 -9.24 -1.29 3.37
C SER A 397 -9.04 0.18 2.98
#